data_6473bf8ccd5b6b017be356b5d1a208f9
#
_entry.id   6473bf8ccd5b6b017be356b5d1a208f9
#
_cell.length_a   1.000
_cell.length_b   1.000
_cell.length_c   1.000
_cell.angle_alpha   90.00
_cell.angle_beta   90.00
_cell.angle_gamma   90.00
#
_symmetry.space_group_name_H-M   'P 1'
#
loop_
_entity.id
_entity.type
_entity.pdbx_description
1 polymer ?
#
loop_
_entity_poly.entity_id
_entity_poly.type
_entity_poly.pdbx_seq_one_letter_code
_entity_poly.pdbx_strand_id
1 'polypeptide(L)'
;MTKKTKKLTALLMSGIMTLSFAPVVHADDKVELTGMVQQSRWYSGLQNMVEKLEEEENISIEFEVVPDDQYDNLMKMRLNSHEAPDLIAYQFADLFAAVDPEEFFVPLDDESWASKVKAPELTEYNGKHYGYCFEASNGFLGLIYNKDVFEANGITELPKTLDEFYAVCDKLKEAGIVPIAMPSDTWVPQVWMTAGMSRALGSEDACEDFANKILTNQAKFNDYPEMASVIDEYLELFKRGYVNDDYMTVSYDEILGRLASGETAMIYGSPEILTSIGESYPDANLTIFNPPVGYDDKDVLAYLPTAMGLAVNKDTENLDTIKKVFDLWSTPEYGDVYFQSRPGFPNIEGIDGNEGAMNPDIPKIYNEYMEDGRV
;
A
#
# COMPACT_ATOMS: atom_id res chain seq x y z
N MET A 1 9.27 -89.55 13.69
CA MET A 1 8.12 -90.36 14.03
C MET A 1 7.14 -89.40 14.71
N THR A 2 5.93 -89.22 14.39
CA THR A 2 4.89 -89.72 13.56
C THR A 2 3.83 -88.60 13.35
N LYS A 3 3.26 -88.54 12.18
CA LYS A 3 2.18 -87.67 11.74
C LYS A 3 0.92 -87.92 12.59
N LYS A 4 0.14 -86.86 12.91
CA LYS A 4 -1.31 -86.96 13.01
C LYS A 4 -1.99 -85.73 12.43
N THR A 5 -2.61 -85.93 11.31
CA THR A 5 -3.62 -85.14 10.62
C THR A 5 -4.87 -85.00 11.42
N LYS A 6 -5.45 -83.83 11.58
CA LYS A 6 -6.85 -83.65 11.89
C LYS A 6 -7.50 -82.70 10.89
N LYS A 7 -8.47 -83.29 10.17
CA LYS A 7 -9.41 -82.54 9.31
C LYS A 7 -10.30 -81.65 10.20
N LEU A 8 -10.54 -80.48 9.83
CA LEU A 8 -11.57 -79.62 10.37
C LEU A 8 -12.48 -79.11 9.24
N THR A 9 -13.73 -79.41 9.43
CA THR A 9 -14.87 -79.21 8.54
C THR A 9 -15.14 -77.68 8.36
N ALA A 10 -15.31 -77.27 7.13
CA ALA A 10 -15.77 -75.91 6.81
C ALA A 10 -17.30 -75.81 7.05
N LEU A 11 -17.69 -74.83 7.83
CA LEU A 11 -19.10 -74.38 7.96
C LEU A 11 -19.20 -73.05 7.22
N LEU A 12 -19.87 -72.99 6.05
CA LEU A 12 -20.25 -71.78 5.34
C LEU A 12 -21.37 -71.09 6.12
N MET A 13 -21.10 -69.96 6.70
CA MET A 13 -22.09 -68.96 7.05
C MET A 13 -22.04 -67.80 6.02
N SER A 14 -23.06 -67.74 5.19
CA SER A 14 -23.34 -66.60 4.29
C SER A 14 -23.84 -65.44 5.14
N GLY A 15 -22.93 -64.55 5.50
CA GLY A 15 -23.25 -63.23 6.04
C GLY A 15 -23.43 -62.24 4.89
N ILE A 16 -24.65 -61.80 4.66
CA ILE A 16 -24.95 -60.65 3.76
C ILE A 16 -24.37 -59.41 4.43
N MET A 17 -23.22 -58.95 3.99
CA MET A 17 -22.72 -57.60 4.30
C MET A 17 -23.50 -56.61 3.43
N THR A 18 -24.45 -55.92 4.02
CA THR A 18 -24.98 -54.64 3.49
C THR A 18 -23.85 -53.62 3.58
N LEU A 19 -23.20 -53.38 2.46
CA LEU A 19 -22.37 -52.20 2.31
C LEU A 19 -23.27 -50.95 2.34
N SER A 20 -23.34 -50.31 3.50
CA SER A 20 -23.79 -48.93 3.59
C SER A 20 -22.74 -48.09 2.87
N PHE A 21 -23.05 -47.65 1.65
CA PHE A 21 -22.37 -46.53 1.04
C PHE A 21 -22.67 -45.30 1.89
N ALA A 22 -21.79 -44.97 2.82
CA ALA A 22 -21.70 -43.61 3.31
C ALA A 22 -21.27 -42.77 2.11
N PRO A 23 -21.90 -41.63 1.85
CA PRO A 23 -21.37 -40.71 0.86
C PRO A 23 -19.94 -40.34 1.30
N VAL A 24 -18.97 -40.62 0.46
CA VAL A 24 -17.64 -40.03 0.58
C VAL A 24 -17.87 -38.55 0.35
N VAL A 25 -17.93 -37.77 1.42
CA VAL A 25 -17.77 -36.36 1.34
C VAL A 25 -16.34 -36.20 0.82
N HIS A 26 -16.18 -35.85 -0.44
CA HIS A 26 -14.93 -35.32 -0.94
C HIS A 26 -14.72 -34.05 -0.08
N ALA A 27 -13.73 -34.10 0.81
CA ALA A 27 -13.12 -32.83 1.22
C ALA A 27 -12.65 -32.21 -0.10
N ASP A 28 -13.16 -31.04 -0.43
CA ASP A 28 -12.64 -30.30 -1.56
C ASP A 28 -11.12 -30.22 -1.36
N ASP A 29 -10.36 -30.65 -2.38
CA ASP A 29 -8.91 -30.63 -2.30
C ASP A 29 -8.50 -29.17 -2.07
N LYS A 30 -7.63 -28.93 -1.08
CA LYS A 30 -7.10 -27.61 -0.79
C LYS A 30 -6.46 -27.04 -2.06
N VAL A 31 -6.88 -25.85 -2.47
CA VAL A 31 -6.24 -25.12 -3.57
C VAL A 31 -5.18 -24.21 -2.99
N GLU A 32 -3.97 -24.33 -3.52
CA GLU A 32 -2.83 -23.51 -3.10
C GLU A 32 -2.47 -22.53 -4.22
N LEU A 33 -2.63 -21.25 -3.93
CA LEU A 33 -2.19 -20.15 -4.79
C LEU A 33 -0.87 -19.59 -4.28
N THR A 34 -0.12 -18.98 -5.16
CA THR A 34 1.14 -18.33 -4.85
C THR A 34 1.08 -16.83 -5.15
N GLY A 35 1.78 -16.03 -4.35
CA GLY A 35 1.87 -14.59 -4.56
C GLY A 35 3.24 -14.04 -4.21
N MET A 36 3.53 -12.81 -4.62
CA MET A 36 4.66 -12.05 -4.11
C MET A 36 4.22 -10.65 -3.72
N VAL A 37 4.80 -10.11 -2.65
CA VAL A 37 4.45 -8.81 -2.08
C VAL A 37 5.69 -8.12 -1.52
N GLN A 38 5.76 -6.79 -1.61
CA GLN A 38 6.78 -6.00 -0.93
C GLN A 38 6.63 -6.10 0.59
N GLN A 39 7.75 -6.13 1.31
CA GLN A 39 7.75 -6.21 2.77
C GLN A 39 6.97 -5.07 3.42
N SER A 40 7.14 -3.83 2.95
CA SER A 40 6.41 -2.66 3.45
C SER A 40 4.91 -2.69 3.15
N ARG A 41 4.43 -3.61 2.32
CA ARG A 41 3.03 -3.74 1.88
C ARG A 41 2.36 -5.04 2.32
N TRP A 42 3.05 -5.87 3.09
CA TRP A 42 2.49 -7.05 3.71
C TRP A 42 1.66 -6.65 4.95
N TYR A 43 0.54 -5.99 4.69
CA TYR A 43 -0.33 -5.44 5.72
C TYR A 43 -1.18 -6.49 6.43
N SER A 44 -1.47 -6.23 7.71
CA SER A 44 -2.37 -7.08 8.53
C SER A 44 -3.74 -7.27 7.87
N GLY A 45 -4.27 -6.26 7.18
CA GLY A 45 -5.53 -6.37 6.44
C GLY A 45 -5.51 -7.47 5.38
N LEU A 46 -4.46 -7.53 4.56
CA LEU A 46 -4.31 -8.58 3.54
C LEU A 46 -4.09 -9.96 4.17
N GLN A 47 -3.29 -10.02 5.26
CA GLN A 47 -3.07 -11.25 6.01
C GLN A 47 -4.39 -11.84 6.53
N ASN A 48 -5.22 -11.02 7.16
CA ASN A 48 -6.51 -11.44 7.70
C ASN A 48 -7.48 -11.93 6.59
N MET A 49 -7.47 -11.30 5.42
CA MET A 49 -8.27 -11.77 4.28
C MET A 49 -7.81 -13.14 3.78
N VAL A 50 -6.49 -13.36 3.71
CA VAL A 50 -5.90 -14.64 3.30
C VAL A 50 -6.22 -15.74 4.32
N GLU A 51 -6.09 -15.45 5.61
CA GLU A 51 -6.43 -16.40 6.69
C GLU A 51 -7.91 -16.78 6.64
N LYS A 52 -8.80 -15.79 6.51
CA LYS A 52 -10.25 -16.07 6.39
C LYS A 52 -10.58 -16.92 5.16
N LEU A 53 -9.91 -16.65 4.02
CA LEU A 53 -10.11 -17.42 2.79
C LEU A 53 -9.69 -18.90 2.98
N GLU A 54 -8.58 -19.15 3.67
CA GLU A 54 -8.13 -20.50 3.95
C GLU A 54 -9.10 -21.23 4.90
N GLU A 55 -9.58 -20.56 5.93
CA GLU A 55 -10.51 -21.14 6.92
C GLU A 55 -11.88 -21.48 6.33
N GLU A 56 -12.43 -20.61 5.48
CA GLU A 56 -13.83 -20.75 5.02
C GLU A 56 -13.94 -21.44 3.66
N GLU A 57 -12.97 -21.24 2.75
CA GLU A 57 -13.05 -21.70 1.36
C GLU A 57 -12.04 -22.81 1.03
N ASN A 58 -11.17 -23.18 1.98
CA ASN A 58 -10.08 -24.14 1.77
C ASN A 58 -9.13 -23.73 0.62
N ILE A 59 -8.95 -22.41 0.40
CA ILE A 59 -8.05 -21.81 -0.56
C ILE A 59 -6.97 -21.06 0.22
N SER A 60 -5.71 -21.45 0.08
CA SER A 60 -4.58 -20.71 0.65
C SER A 60 -3.85 -19.89 -0.42
N ILE A 61 -3.29 -18.77 0.01
CA ILE A 61 -2.39 -17.97 -0.82
C ILE A 61 -1.07 -17.81 -0.05
N GLU A 62 -0.01 -18.44 -0.55
CA GLU A 62 1.32 -18.28 0.03
C GLU A 62 2.02 -17.07 -0.61
N PHE A 63 2.16 -15.99 0.15
CA PHE A 63 2.87 -14.81 -0.29
C PHE A 63 4.36 -14.88 0.08
N GLU A 64 5.22 -14.78 -0.93
CA GLU A 64 6.63 -14.48 -0.73
C GLU A 64 6.77 -12.98 -0.42
N VAL A 65 7.20 -12.67 0.81
CA VAL A 65 7.46 -11.30 1.24
C VAL A 65 8.88 -10.93 0.85
N VAL A 66 9.04 -9.97 -0.04
CA VAL A 66 10.34 -9.57 -0.62
C VAL A 66 10.73 -8.18 -0.11
N PRO A 67 12.00 -7.98 0.33
CA PRO A 67 12.48 -6.65 0.67
C PRO A 67 12.27 -5.64 -0.46
N ASP A 68 11.87 -4.43 -0.12
CA ASP A 68 11.43 -3.41 -1.08
C ASP A 68 12.49 -3.09 -2.15
N ASP A 69 13.75 -3.02 -1.75
CA ASP A 69 14.90 -2.73 -2.62
C ASP A 69 15.21 -3.85 -3.62
N GLN A 70 14.67 -5.06 -3.41
CA GLN A 70 14.88 -6.23 -4.26
C GLN A 70 13.66 -6.56 -5.11
N TYR A 71 12.48 -6.05 -4.72
CA TYR A 71 11.20 -6.47 -5.27
C TYR A 71 11.12 -6.29 -6.79
N ASP A 72 11.41 -5.12 -7.31
CA ASP A 72 11.32 -4.80 -8.74
C ASP A 72 12.18 -5.70 -9.61
N ASN A 73 13.43 -5.91 -9.17
CA ASN A 73 14.38 -6.73 -9.92
C ASN A 73 13.95 -8.19 -9.93
N LEU A 74 13.49 -8.72 -8.79
CA LEU A 74 13.03 -10.10 -8.66
C LEU A 74 11.75 -10.34 -9.46
N MET A 75 10.78 -9.44 -9.36
CA MET A 75 9.52 -9.48 -10.11
C MET A 75 9.77 -9.52 -11.61
N LYS A 76 10.56 -8.57 -12.13
CA LYS A 76 10.92 -8.50 -13.55
C LYS A 76 11.64 -9.76 -14.02
N MET A 77 12.55 -10.26 -13.23
CA MET A 77 13.29 -11.50 -13.56
C MET A 77 12.34 -12.69 -13.68
N ARG A 78 11.43 -12.88 -12.73
CA ARG A 78 10.48 -14.00 -12.71
C ARG A 78 9.43 -13.91 -13.80
N LEU A 79 8.89 -12.72 -14.07
CA LEU A 79 7.96 -12.52 -15.18
C LEU A 79 8.62 -12.87 -16.53
N ASN A 80 9.83 -12.39 -16.77
CA ASN A 80 10.57 -12.67 -18.01
C ASN A 80 11.02 -14.15 -18.15
N SER A 81 11.18 -14.86 -17.04
CA SER A 81 11.52 -16.29 -17.06
C SER A 81 10.30 -17.21 -17.06
N HIS A 82 9.07 -16.67 -16.99
CA HIS A 82 7.83 -17.42 -16.81
C HIS A 82 7.80 -18.28 -15.53
N GLU A 83 8.43 -17.74 -14.46
CA GLU A 83 8.51 -18.36 -13.13
C GLU A 83 7.85 -17.46 -12.05
N ALA A 84 7.07 -16.46 -12.46
CA ALA A 84 6.36 -15.59 -11.54
C ALA A 84 5.20 -16.35 -10.88
N PRO A 85 4.89 -16.03 -9.60
CA PRO A 85 3.74 -16.62 -8.91
C PRO A 85 2.41 -16.20 -9.56
N ASP A 86 1.31 -16.80 -9.12
CA ASP A 86 -0.04 -16.53 -9.62
C ASP A 86 -0.44 -15.05 -9.47
N LEU A 87 -0.05 -14.44 -8.36
CA LEU A 87 -0.44 -13.08 -7.97
C LEU A 87 0.77 -12.18 -7.71
N ILE A 88 0.73 -10.98 -8.27
CA ILE A 88 1.72 -9.92 -8.05
C ILE A 88 1.04 -8.79 -7.29
N ALA A 89 1.40 -8.61 -6.02
CA ALA A 89 0.89 -7.53 -5.17
C ALA A 89 1.80 -6.30 -5.28
N TYR A 90 1.31 -5.23 -5.93
CA TYR A 90 2.10 -4.02 -6.14
C TYR A 90 1.22 -2.78 -6.35
N GLN A 91 1.86 -1.60 -6.36
CA GLN A 91 1.21 -0.38 -6.85
C GLN A 91 1.12 -0.43 -8.37
N PHE A 92 -0.06 -0.18 -8.92
CA PHE A 92 -0.27 -0.34 -10.36
C PHE A 92 0.52 0.68 -11.19
N ALA A 93 0.66 1.92 -10.74
CA ALA A 93 1.48 2.91 -11.44
C ALA A 93 2.94 2.47 -11.59
N ASP A 94 3.54 1.92 -10.52
CA ASP A 94 4.90 1.41 -10.53
C ASP A 94 5.00 0.11 -11.34
N LEU A 95 4.00 -0.77 -11.20
CA LEU A 95 3.94 -2.04 -11.96
C LEU A 95 3.92 -1.78 -13.47
N PHE A 96 3.05 -0.87 -13.92
CA PHE A 96 2.90 -0.55 -15.33
C PHE A 96 4.07 0.25 -15.91
N ALA A 97 4.79 0.98 -15.06
CA ALA A 97 6.06 1.60 -15.45
C ALA A 97 7.21 0.57 -15.53
N ALA A 98 7.11 -0.53 -14.79
CA ALA A 98 8.15 -1.54 -14.68
C ALA A 98 8.11 -2.60 -15.79
N VAL A 99 6.89 -3.00 -16.21
CA VAL A 99 6.64 -4.07 -17.20
C VAL A 99 5.43 -3.74 -18.05
N ASP A 100 5.34 -4.35 -19.24
CA ASP A 100 4.15 -4.23 -20.10
C ASP A 100 3.01 -5.11 -19.56
N PRO A 101 1.89 -4.53 -19.09
CA PRO A 101 0.78 -5.32 -18.56
C PRO A 101 0.16 -6.25 -19.57
N GLU A 102 0.12 -5.87 -20.86
CA GLU A 102 -0.45 -6.70 -21.93
C GLU A 102 0.35 -7.99 -22.17
N GLU A 103 1.63 -7.98 -21.86
CA GLU A 103 2.50 -9.15 -22.01
C GLU A 103 2.32 -10.13 -20.84
N PHE A 104 2.24 -9.62 -19.61
CA PHE A 104 2.41 -10.46 -18.41
C PHE A 104 1.14 -10.71 -17.62
N PHE A 105 0.07 -9.91 -17.76
CA PHE A 105 -1.09 -10.00 -16.87
C PHE A 105 -2.40 -10.30 -17.61
N VAL A 106 -3.35 -10.87 -16.87
CA VAL A 106 -4.70 -11.15 -17.35
C VAL A 106 -5.54 -9.87 -17.22
N PRO A 107 -6.24 -9.41 -18.28
CA PRO A 107 -7.22 -8.34 -18.15
C PRO A 107 -8.45 -8.81 -17.39
N LEU A 108 -9.01 -7.95 -16.52
CA LEU A 108 -10.09 -8.26 -15.59
C LEU A 108 -11.37 -7.45 -15.84
N ASP A 109 -11.56 -6.95 -17.06
CA ASP A 109 -12.70 -6.08 -17.43
C ASP A 109 -14.06 -6.77 -17.32
N ASP A 110 -14.12 -8.07 -17.60
CA ASP A 110 -15.35 -8.85 -17.66
C ASP A 110 -15.78 -9.45 -16.30
N GLU A 111 -15.09 -9.09 -15.22
CA GLU A 111 -15.35 -9.65 -13.89
C GLU A 111 -16.60 -9.03 -13.24
N SER A 112 -17.30 -9.81 -12.42
CA SER A 112 -18.58 -9.44 -11.81
C SER A 112 -18.50 -8.20 -10.92
N TRP A 113 -17.34 -7.97 -10.31
CA TRP A 113 -17.05 -6.84 -9.42
C TRP A 113 -16.54 -5.59 -10.17
N ALA A 114 -16.15 -5.69 -11.44
CA ALA A 114 -15.53 -4.58 -12.18
C ALA A 114 -16.42 -3.31 -12.18
N SER A 115 -17.75 -3.48 -12.30
CA SER A 115 -18.69 -2.36 -12.25
C SER A 115 -18.85 -1.68 -10.88
N LYS A 116 -18.27 -2.26 -9.82
CA LYS A 116 -18.30 -1.72 -8.45
C LYS A 116 -17.01 -0.99 -8.08
N VAL A 117 -16.02 -0.97 -8.96
CA VAL A 117 -14.75 -0.27 -8.74
C VAL A 117 -14.98 1.23 -8.80
N LYS A 118 -14.57 1.97 -7.76
CA LYS A 118 -14.77 3.43 -7.66
C LYS A 118 -13.79 4.23 -8.50
N ALA A 119 -12.55 3.75 -8.62
CA ALA A 119 -11.45 4.37 -9.36
C ALA A 119 -10.85 3.36 -10.34
N PRO A 120 -11.57 3.01 -11.43
CA PRO A 120 -11.11 2.01 -12.39
C PRO A 120 -9.85 2.44 -13.16
N GLU A 121 -9.64 3.75 -13.37
CA GLU A 121 -8.49 4.34 -14.04
C GLU A 121 -7.16 3.94 -13.39
N LEU A 122 -7.16 3.62 -12.10
CA LEU A 122 -5.95 3.23 -11.36
C LEU A 122 -5.34 1.89 -11.82
N THR A 123 -6.12 1.05 -12.50
CA THR A 123 -5.68 -0.25 -13.03
C THR A 123 -5.74 -0.31 -14.55
N GLU A 124 -6.05 0.83 -15.20
CA GLU A 124 -6.19 0.91 -16.65
C GLU A 124 -4.83 1.03 -17.35
N TYR A 125 -4.66 0.24 -18.40
CA TYR A 125 -3.57 0.34 -19.35
C TYR A 125 -4.08 0.05 -20.76
N ASN A 126 -3.93 0.99 -21.68
CA ASN A 126 -4.41 0.88 -23.08
C ASN A 126 -5.90 0.48 -23.20
N GLY A 127 -6.75 1.00 -22.32
CA GLY A 127 -8.20 0.77 -22.32
C GLY A 127 -8.64 -0.57 -21.77
N LYS A 128 -7.78 -1.26 -20.99
CA LYS A 128 -8.10 -2.48 -20.26
C LYS A 128 -7.59 -2.40 -18.81
N HIS A 129 -8.24 -3.12 -17.91
CA HIS A 129 -7.91 -3.15 -16.49
C HIS A 129 -7.13 -4.42 -16.14
N TYR A 130 -5.90 -4.25 -15.61
CA TYR A 130 -4.96 -5.35 -15.32
C TYR A 130 -4.76 -5.61 -13.84
N GLY A 131 -5.72 -5.26 -12.99
CA GLY A 131 -5.57 -5.49 -11.58
C GLY A 131 -6.86 -5.47 -10.77
N TYR A 132 -6.85 -6.19 -9.66
CA TYR A 132 -7.84 -6.11 -8.61
C TYR A 132 -7.34 -5.13 -7.55
N CYS A 133 -7.85 -3.90 -7.57
CA CYS A 133 -7.52 -2.85 -6.62
C CYS A 133 -8.58 -2.81 -5.51
N PHE A 134 -8.25 -3.30 -4.33
CA PHE A 134 -9.18 -3.31 -3.20
C PHE A 134 -9.09 -2.05 -2.33
N GLU A 135 -7.94 -1.38 -2.31
CA GLU A 135 -7.71 -0.13 -1.60
C GLU A 135 -7.23 0.94 -2.59
N ALA A 136 -8.06 1.96 -2.83
CA ALA A 136 -7.58 3.20 -3.40
C ALA A 136 -7.13 4.05 -2.23
N SER A 137 -5.82 4.18 -2.01
CA SER A 137 -5.38 5.06 -0.95
C SER A 137 -5.82 6.49 -1.26
N ASN A 138 -6.32 7.19 -0.25
CA ASN A 138 -6.47 8.65 -0.33
C ASN A 138 -5.11 9.28 -0.19
N GLY A 139 -4.33 9.05 -1.21
CA GLY A 139 -2.96 9.35 -1.34
C GLY A 139 -2.67 10.84 -1.40
N PHE A 140 -3.03 11.57 -0.37
CA PHE A 140 -2.41 12.87 -0.21
C PHE A 140 -1.10 12.74 0.57
N LEU A 141 -0.23 13.68 0.33
CA LEU A 141 1.07 13.76 0.99
C LEU A 141 1.06 14.92 1.96
N GLY A 142 1.58 14.68 3.17
CA GLY A 142 1.62 15.69 4.21
C GLY A 142 2.76 15.47 5.19
N LEU A 143 2.93 16.38 6.13
CA LEU A 143 3.83 16.19 7.27
C LEU A 143 3.06 15.57 8.43
N ILE A 144 3.45 14.34 8.76
CA ILE A 144 3.05 13.66 9.98
C ILE A 144 3.92 14.21 11.10
N TYR A 145 3.31 14.59 12.22
CA TYR A 145 4.03 15.19 13.34
C TYR A 145 3.57 14.65 14.68
N ASN A 146 4.48 14.71 15.65
CA ASN A 146 4.22 14.36 17.03
C ASN A 146 3.63 15.58 17.76
N LYS A 147 2.33 15.49 18.13
CA LYS A 147 1.59 16.57 18.79
C LYS A 147 2.16 16.92 20.16
N ASP A 148 2.59 15.91 20.92
CA ASP A 148 3.15 16.12 22.26
C ASP A 148 4.47 16.89 22.16
N VAL A 149 5.29 16.63 21.14
CA VAL A 149 6.51 17.38 20.86
C VAL A 149 6.19 18.84 20.52
N PHE A 150 5.20 19.08 19.68
CA PHE A 150 4.77 20.42 19.29
C PHE A 150 4.25 21.20 20.51
N GLU A 151 3.36 20.58 21.28
CA GLU A 151 2.78 21.17 22.49
C GLU A 151 3.85 21.49 23.54
N ALA A 152 4.74 20.53 23.83
CA ALA A 152 5.82 20.71 24.82
C ALA A 152 6.77 21.86 24.44
N ASN A 153 6.91 22.15 23.15
CA ASN A 153 7.73 23.25 22.65
C ASN A 153 6.90 24.52 22.36
N GLY A 154 5.62 24.57 22.78
CA GLY A 154 4.76 25.73 22.59
C GLY A 154 4.52 26.09 21.12
N ILE A 155 4.45 25.10 20.25
CA ILE A 155 4.01 25.21 18.85
C ILE A 155 2.52 24.89 18.84
N THR A 156 1.68 25.94 18.88
CA THR A 156 0.22 25.82 19.01
C THR A 156 -0.52 26.00 17.70
N GLU A 157 0.14 26.54 16.69
CA GLU A 157 -0.40 26.74 15.35
C GLU A 157 0.51 26.07 14.32
N LEU A 158 -0.09 25.45 13.32
CA LEU A 158 0.63 24.84 12.23
C LEU A 158 1.13 25.91 11.26
N PRO A 159 2.34 25.78 10.70
CA PRO A 159 2.91 26.76 9.79
C PRO A 159 2.10 26.85 8.49
N LYS A 160 1.87 28.05 7.99
CA LYS A 160 1.14 28.35 6.76
C LYS A 160 2.03 28.88 5.65
N THR A 161 3.24 29.30 5.99
CA THR A 161 4.24 29.78 5.06
C THR A 161 5.56 29.05 5.28
N LEU A 162 6.44 29.04 4.26
CA LEU A 162 7.75 28.42 4.35
C LEU A 162 8.62 29.04 5.46
N ASP A 163 8.52 30.36 5.66
CA ASP A 163 9.22 31.05 6.74
C ASP A 163 8.72 30.59 8.12
N GLU A 164 7.42 30.41 8.29
CA GLU A 164 6.83 29.87 9.54
C GLU A 164 7.27 28.42 9.75
N PHE A 165 7.33 27.62 8.68
CA PHE A 165 7.81 26.24 8.76
C PHE A 165 9.30 26.19 9.21
N TYR A 166 10.16 27.04 8.65
CA TYR A 166 11.53 27.13 9.10
C TYR A 166 11.63 27.61 10.56
N ALA A 167 10.80 28.53 10.97
CA ALA A 167 10.75 28.98 12.38
C ALA A 167 10.36 27.85 13.34
N VAL A 168 9.43 26.98 12.94
CA VAL A 168 9.09 25.76 13.68
C VAL A 168 10.29 24.84 13.76
N CYS A 169 10.97 24.59 12.65
CA CYS A 169 12.16 23.74 12.61
C CYS A 169 13.31 24.29 13.47
N ASP A 170 13.56 25.60 13.43
CA ASP A 170 14.57 26.26 14.27
C ASP A 170 14.26 26.07 15.75
N LYS A 171 13.00 26.26 16.16
CA LYS A 171 12.55 26.10 17.54
C LYS A 171 12.73 24.68 18.04
N LEU A 172 12.39 23.68 17.23
CA LEU A 172 12.59 22.26 17.57
C LEU A 172 14.07 21.93 17.71
N LYS A 173 14.88 22.40 16.76
CA LYS A 173 16.34 22.21 16.78
C LYS A 173 16.99 22.85 18.02
N GLU A 174 16.58 24.06 18.40
CA GLU A 174 17.07 24.72 19.61
C GLU A 174 16.70 23.94 20.90
N ALA A 175 15.58 23.20 20.88
CA ALA A 175 15.18 22.31 21.94
C ALA A 175 15.93 20.95 21.92
N GLY A 176 16.79 20.71 20.94
CA GLY A 176 17.54 19.46 20.79
C GLY A 176 16.75 18.32 20.14
N ILE A 177 15.63 18.65 19.48
CA ILE A 177 14.78 17.71 18.76
C ILE A 177 15.13 17.79 17.26
N VAL A 178 15.24 16.65 16.60
CA VAL A 178 15.43 16.61 15.14
C VAL A 178 14.09 17.02 14.47
N PRO A 179 14.07 18.13 13.71
CA PRO A 179 12.80 18.58 13.12
C PRO A 179 12.20 17.60 12.12
N ILE A 180 13.02 17.06 11.20
CA ILE A 180 12.58 16.20 10.10
C ILE A 180 13.26 14.85 10.18
N ALA A 181 12.47 13.80 10.33
CA ALA A 181 12.90 12.41 10.23
C ALA A 181 13.15 12.02 8.77
N MET A 182 14.35 11.56 8.47
CA MET A 182 14.74 11.11 7.12
C MET A 182 15.42 9.76 7.23
N PRO A 183 14.79 8.67 6.78
CA PRO A 183 15.43 7.35 6.68
C PRO A 183 16.30 7.24 5.43
N SER A 184 17.07 6.16 5.35
CA SER A 184 17.89 5.84 4.19
C SER A 184 17.10 5.34 2.98
N ASP A 185 15.81 5.12 3.14
CA ASP A 185 14.91 4.65 2.11
C ASP A 185 14.70 5.69 1.02
N THR A 186 14.89 5.29 -0.22
CA THR A 186 14.92 6.20 -1.38
C THR A 186 13.56 6.83 -1.70
N TRP A 187 12.46 6.21 -1.28
CA TRP A 187 11.11 6.69 -1.54
C TRP A 187 10.79 7.98 -0.75
N VAL A 188 11.38 8.21 0.43
CA VAL A 188 11.08 9.40 1.25
C VAL A 188 11.50 10.71 0.55
N PRO A 189 12.71 10.83 -0.03
CA PRO A 189 13.04 11.97 -0.90
C PRO A 189 12.09 12.10 -2.10
N GLN A 190 11.66 10.98 -2.70
CA GLN A 190 10.71 11.00 -3.81
C GLN A 190 9.37 11.63 -3.41
N VAL A 191 8.81 11.22 -2.26
CA VAL A 191 7.56 11.77 -1.74
C VAL A 191 7.65 13.28 -1.54
N TRP A 192 8.76 13.76 -0.96
CA TRP A 192 9.01 15.19 -0.78
C TRP A 192 9.05 15.93 -2.12
N MET A 193 9.78 15.39 -3.10
CA MET A 193 9.88 15.99 -4.43
C MET A 193 8.54 15.98 -5.17
N THR A 194 7.82 14.85 -5.14
CA THR A 194 6.52 14.73 -5.80
C THR A 194 5.53 15.73 -5.25
N ALA A 195 5.42 15.85 -3.93
CA ALA A 195 4.52 16.79 -3.28
C ALA A 195 4.90 18.26 -3.62
N GLY A 196 6.16 18.61 -3.53
CA GLY A 196 6.62 19.94 -3.86
C GLY A 196 6.36 20.31 -5.33
N MET A 197 6.63 19.36 -6.24
CA MET A 197 6.41 19.57 -7.68
C MET A 197 4.91 19.68 -8.01
N SER A 198 4.05 18.85 -7.44
CA SER A 198 2.59 18.94 -7.63
C SER A 198 2.08 20.30 -7.18
N ARG A 199 2.50 20.77 -6.00
CA ARG A 199 2.14 22.09 -5.47
C ARG A 199 2.65 23.22 -6.36
N ALA A 200 3.87 23.14 -6.85
CA ALA A 200 4.45 24.14 -7.75
C ALA A 200 3.68 24.25 -9.07
N LEU A 201 3.24 23.13 -9.63
CA LEU A 201 2.41 23.09 -10.84
C LEU A 201 0.96 23.54 -10.54
N GLY A 202 0.39 23.11 -9.41
CA GLY A 202 -0.84 23.64 -8.83
C GLY A 202 -2.14 23.13 -9.43
N SER A 203 -2.12 22.12 -10.30
CA SER A 203 -3.31 21.40 -10.77
C SER A 203 -2.93 20.06 -11.40
N GLU A 204 -3.87 19.12 -11.42
CA GLU A 204 -3.73 17.82 -12.07
C GLU A 204 -3.37 17.95 -13.55
N ASP A 205 -4.11 18.75 -14.31
CA ASP A 205 -3.84 19.01 -15.74
C ASP A 205 -2.40 19.50 -15.98
N ALA A 206 -1.87 20.37 -15.10
CA ALA A 206 -0.50 20.89 -15.22
C ALA A 206 0.53 19.80 -14.89
N CYS A 207 0.25 18.93 -13.93
CA CYS A 207 1.10 17.78 -13.58
C CYS A 207 1.18 16.79 -14.74
N GLU A 208 0.04 16.45 -15.35
CA GLU A 208 -0.03 15.56 -16.52
C GLU A 208 0.71 16.17 -17.74
N ASP A 209 0.45 17.44 -18.04
CA ASP A 209 1.13 18.14 -19.15
C ASP A 209 2.66 18.17 -18.94
N PHE A 210 3.11 18.47 -17.71
CA PHE A 210 4.52 18.42 -17.34
C PHE A 210 5.09 17.01 -17.54
N ALA A 211 4.47 15.98 -16.97
CA ALA A 211 4.92 14.60 -17.07
C ALA A 211 5.02 14.16 -18.54
N ASN A 212 3.98 14.39 -19.33
CA ASN A 212 3.96 14.05 -20.75
C ASN A 212 5.06 14.75 -21.55
N LYS A 213 5.31 16.04 -21.32
CA LYS A 213 6.35 16.80 -22.00
C LYS A 213 7.77 16.33 -21.65
N ILE A 214 8.01 16.00 -20.37
CA ILE A 214 9.30 15.45 -19.93
C ILE A 214 9.53 14.05 -20.52
N LEU A 215 8.57 13.15 -20.40
CA LEU A 215 8.67 11.77 -20.90
C LEU A 215 8.87 11.70 -22.42
N THR A 216 8.26 12.62 -23.16
CA THR A 216 8.36 12.67 -24.63
C THR A 216 9.50 13.57 -25.13
N ASN A 217 10.36 14.08 -24.24
CA ASN A 217 11.46 15.02 -24.54
C ASN A 217 11.01 16.31 -25.23
N GLN A 218 9.77 16.76 -25.00
CA GLN A 218 9.27 18.04 -25.50
C GLN A 218 9.64 19.22 -24.60
N ALA A 219 9.98 18.95 -23.34
CA ALA A 219 10.49 19.93 -22.39
C ALA A 219 11.62 19.34 -21.54
N LYS A 220 12.31 20.21 -20.81
CA LYS A 220 13.33 19.86 -19.82
C LYS A 220 12.94 20.45 -18.46
N PHE A 221 13.46 19.87 -17.40
CA PHE A 221 13.26 20.39 -16.03
C PHE A 221 13.62 21.89 -15.91
N ASN A 222 14.66 22.34 -16.58
CA ASN A 222 15.10 23.74 -16.57
C ASN A 222 14.12 24.70 -17.25
N ASP A 223 13.15 24.21 -17.99
CA ASP A 223 12.11 25.04 -18.58
C ASP A 223 11.02 25.41 -17.55
N TYR A 224 11.09 24.82 -16.36
CA TYR A 224 10.19 25.01 -15.22
C TYR A 224 10.99 25.52 -14.00
N PRO A 225 11.19 26.84 -13.85
CA PRO A 225 11.99 27.40 -12.76
C PRO A 225 11.45 27.08 -11.36
N GLU A 226 10.15 26.85 -11.22
CA GLU A 226 9.50 26.41 -9.99
C GLU A 226 10.01 25.05 -9.52
N MET A 227 10.41 24.16 -10.42
CA MET A 227 11.00 22.86 -10.07
C MET A 227 12.37 23.01 -9.38
N ALA A 228 13.16 23.98 -9.80
CA ALA A 228 14.43 24.30 -9.15
C ALA A 228 14.20 24.80 -7.72
N SER A 229 13.16 25.60 -7.50
CA SER A 229 12.80 26.10 -6.17
C SER A 229 12.47 24.96 -5.21
N VAL A 230 11.70 23.96 -5.65
CA VAL A 230 11.37 22.76 -4.85
C VAL A 230 12.63 22.00 -4.43
N ILE A 231 13.59 21.84 -5.36
CA ILE A 231 14.86 21.18 -5.07
C ILE A 231 15.68 22.00 -4.06
N ASP A 232 15.73 23.32 -4.24
CA ASP A 232 16.47 24.21 -3.34
C ASP A 232 15.86 24.17 -1.92
N GLU A 233 14.55 24.18 -1.76
CA GLU A 233 13.87 24.04 -0.48
C GLU A 233 14.21 22.70 0.21
N TYR A 234 14.17 21.61 -0.54
CA TYR A 234 14.57 20.30 0.00
C TYR A 234 16.03 20.31 0.48
N LEU A 235 16.95 20.87 -0.29
CA LEU A 235 18.36 20.97 0.07
C LEU A 235 18.59 21.90 1.29
N GLU A 236 17.74 22.91 1.48
CA GLU A 236 17.81 23.80 2.65
C GLU A 236 17.57 23.03 3.97
N LEU A 237 16.78 21.95 3.99
CA LEU A 237 16.58 21.12 5.18
C LEU A 237 17.93 20.57 5.70
N PHE A 238 18.77 20.09 4.80
CA PHE A 238 20.10 19.57 5.13
C PHE A 238 21.07 20.69 5.48
N LYS A 239 21.11 21.77 4.71
CA LYS A 239 21.99 22.92 4.97
C LYS A 239 21.71 23.56 6.33
N ARG A 240 20.44 23.63 6.73
CA ARG A 240 20.02 24.15 8.03
C ARG A 240 20.18 23.14 9.16
N GLY A 241 20.48 21.88 8.85
CA GLY A 241 20.60 20.79 9.82
C GLY A 241 19.28 20.47 10.51
N TYR A 242 18.19 20.41 9.75
CA TYR A 242 16.87 20.02 10.23
C TYR A 242 16.64 18.50 10.16
N VAL A 243 17.52 17.78 9.43
CA VAL A 243 17.44 16.35 9.21
C VAL A 243 18.38 15.61 10.17
N ASN A 244 18.06 14.39 10.56
CA ASN A 244 18.94 13.55 11.37
C ASN A 244 20.29 13.27 10.66
N ASP A 245 21.36 13.22 11.43
CA ASP A 245 22.73 13.08 10.87
C ASP A 245 22.97 11.71 10.19
N ASP A 246 22.23 10.68 10.60
CA ASP A 246 22.37 9.31 10.11
C ASP A 246 21.38 8.96 8.97
N TYR A 247 20.81 9.97 8.29
CA TYR A 247 19.81 9.81 7.23
C TYR A 247 20.20 8.86 6.08
N MET A 248 21.50 8.60 5.90
CA MET A 248 22.00 7.67 4.88
C MET A 248 22.05 6.21 5.34
N THR A 249 21.77 5.92 6.61
CA THR A 249 21.99 4.59 7.19
C THR A 249 20.88 4.11 8.12
N VAL A 250 20.07 5.00 8.66
CA VAL A 250 18.97 4.66 9.56
C VAL A 250 17.82 4.05 8.77
N SER A 251 17.25 2.95 9.26
CA SER A 251 16.12 2.28 8.63
C SER A 251 14.82 3.05 8.85
N TYR A 252 13.85 2.81 7.99
CA TYR A 252 12.50 3.36 8.12
C TYR A 252 11.85 2.98 9.45
N ASP A 253 11.90 1.71 9.85
CA ASP A 253 11.30 1.23 11.11
C ASP A 253 11.91 1.94 12.33
N GLU A 254 13.22 2.17 12.33
CA GLU A 254 13.88 2.89 13.42
C GLU A 254 13.45 4.36 13.46
N ILE A 255 13.30 5.00 12.29
CA ILE A 255 12.82 6.39 12.20
C ILE A 255 11.38 6.52 12.71
N LEU A 256 10.50 5.56 12.43
CA LEU A 256 9.14 5.56 12.98
C LEU A 256 9.15 5.48 14.52
N GLY A 257 10.04 4.68 15.09
CA GLY A 257 10.24 4.63 16.56
C GLY A 257 10.72 5.96 17.14
N ARG A 258 11.63 6.66 16.46
CA ARG A 258 12.12 7.99 16.87
C ARG A 258 11.04 9.06 16.79
N LEU A 259 10.17 8.98 15.77
CA LEU A 259 9.01 9.86 15.65
C LEU A 259 7.99 9.60 16.76
N ALA A 260 7.68 8.34 17.03
CA ALA A 260 6.76 7.96 18.10
C ALA A 260 7.23 8.38 19.47
N SER A 261 8.53 8.26 19.76
CA SER A 261 9.15 8.67 21.03
C SER A 261 9.38 10.18 21.19
N GLY A 262 9.27 10.96 20.10
CA GLY A 262 9.53 12.40 20.10
C GLY A 262 11.01 12.78 19.97
N GLU A 263 11.89 11.87 19.63
CA GLU A 263 13.27 12.18 19.27
C GLU A 263 13.35 12.95 17.96
N THR A 264 12.47 12.61 17.01
CA THR A 264 12.20 13.39 15.80
C THR A 264 10.79 13.95 15.85
N ALA A 265 10.57 15.11 15.25
CA ALA A 265 9.29 15.80 15.34
C ALA A 265 8.31 15.49 14.20
N MET A 266 8.82 15.37 12.96
CA MET A 266 8.00 15.26 11.75
C MET A 266 8.60 14.26 10.75
N ILE A 267 7.75 13.63 9.94
CA ILE A 267 8.13 12.89 8.73
C ILE A 267 7.18 13.26 7.58
N TYR A 268 7.71 13.39 6.38
CA TYR A 268 6.89 13.63 5.19
C TYR A 268 6.45 12.31 4.56
N GLY A 269 5.16 12.16 4.31
CA GLY A 269 4.62 10.94 3.73
C GLY A 269 3.10 10.96 3.62
N SER A 270 2.55 9.78 3.39
CA SER A 270 1.11 9.54 3.25
C SER A 270 0.44 9.18 4.60
N PRO A 271 -0.88 9.30 4.70
CA PRO A 271 -1.63 8.94 5.91
C PRO A 271 -1.43 7.51 6.41
N GLU A 272 -1.06 6.57 5.54
CA GLU A 272 -0.81 5.18 5.91
C GLU A 272 0.29 5.02 6.95
N ILE A 273 1.22 5.98 7.02
CA ILE A 273 2.25 6.00 8.06
C ILE A 273 1.63 6.08 9.46
N LEU A 274 0.54 6.83 9.62
CA LEU A 274 -0.18 6.93 10.91
C LEU A 274 -0.77 5.58 11.33
N THR A 275 -1.31 4.81 10.37
CA THR A 275 -1.82 3.47 10.63
C THR A 275 -0.69 2.53 11.05
N SER A 276 0.40 2.51 10.29
CA SER A 276 1.56 1.64 10.57
C SER A 276 2.24 1.95 11.92
N ILE A 277 2.34 3.24 12.27
CA ILE A 277 2.85 3.64 13.59
C ILE A 277 1.86 3.26 14.69
N GLY A 278 0.55 3.43 14.48
CA GLY A 278 -0.48 3.07 15.45
C GLY A 278 -0.47 1.58 15.82
N GLU A 279 -0.14 0.70 14.88
CA GLU A 279 0.02 -0.73 15.15
C GLU A 279 1.22 -1.01 16.10
N SER A 280 2.35 -0.35 15.86
CA SER A 280 3.60 -0.58 16.60
C SER A 280 3.74 0.26 17.86
N TYR A 281 3.18 1.48 17.86
CA TYR A 281 3.28 2.49 18.92
C TYR A 281 1.91 3.10 19.22
N PRO A 282 0.95 2.36 19.80
CA PRO A 282 -0.44 2.80 19.96
C PRO A 282 -0.62 4.01 20.88
N ASP A 283 0.37 4.31 21.72
CA ASP A 283 0.36 5.48 22.63
C ASP A 283 0.93 6.74 21.97
N ALA A 284 1.45 6.67 20.74
CA ALA A 284 2.03 7.82 20.06
C ALA A 284 0.93 8.81 19.60
N ASN A 285 1.03 10.06 20.03
CA ASN A 285 0.07 11.11 19.69
C ASN A 285 0.48 11.81 18.39
N LEU A 286 0.21 11.16 17.28
CA LEU A 286 0.60 11.61 15.95
C LEU A 286 -0.62 12.08 15.15
N THR A 287 -0.41 13.04 14.25
CA THR A 287 -1.39 13.45 13.24
C THR A 287 -0.66 13.99 12.00
N ILE A 288 -1.40 14.49 11.02
CA ILE A 288 -0.88 14.96 9.73
C ILE A 288 -1.39 16.37 9.41
N PHE A 289 -0.62 17.15 8.68
CA PHE A 289 -1.07 18.41 8.11
C PHE A 289 -0.49 18.64 6.72
N ASN A 290 -1.14 19.50 5.93
CA ASN A 290 -0.62 19.95 4.63
C ASN A 290 0.44 21.03 4.85
N PRO A 291 1.74 20.76 4.63
CA PRO A 291 2.80 21.73 4.93
C PRO A 291 2.97 22.76 3.81
N PRO A 292 3.44 23.99 4.12
CA PRO A 292 3.71 25.02 3.15
C PRO A 292 5.08 24.82 2.46
N VAL A 293 5.28 23.63 1.87
CA VAL A 293 6.51 23.27 1.15
C VAL A 293 6.21 23.08 -0.32
N GLY A 294 7.13 23.42 -1.19
CA GLY A 294 7.00 23.34 -2.63
C GLY A 294 6.78 24.70 -3.26
N TYR A 295 5.73 25.43 -2.95
CA TYR A 295 5.47 26.75 -3.48
C TYR A 295 4.52 27.53 -2.55
N ASP A 296 5.03 28.55 -1.90
CA ASP A 296 4.39 29.27 -0.79
C ASP A 296 3.01 29.87 -1.09
N ASP A 297 2.76 30.29 -2.33
CA ASP A 297 1.56 30.99 -2.73
C ASP A 297 0.42 30.07 -3.17
N LYS A 298 0.63 28.74 -3.15
CA LYS A 298 -0.37 27.77 -3.56
C LYS A 298 -0.75 26.85 -2.40
N ASP A 299 -1.96 27.05 -1.88
CA ASP A 299 -2.55 26.18 -0.88
C ASP A 299 -3.28 25.01 -1.56
N VAL A 300 -2.52 24.11 -2.13
CA VAL A 300 -2.99 22.87 -2.76
C VAL A 300 -2.46 21.66 -1.99
N LEU A 301 -3.25 20.60 -1.95
CA LEU A 301 -2.84 19.32 -1.40
C LEU A 301 -2.17 18.50 -2.49
N ALA A 302 -0.99 17.97 -2.22
CA ALA A 302 -0.38 17.02 -3.13
C ALA A 302 -1.16 15.69 -3.06
N TYR A 303 -2.02 15.47 -4.05
CA TYR A 303 -2.79 14.25 -4.19
C TYR A 303 -2.01 13.25 -5.03
N LEU A 304 -1.77 12.07 -4.48
CA LEU A 304 -1.11 10.97 -5.16
C LEU A 304 -1.99 9.73 -5.02
N PRO A 305 -2.91 9.50 -5.95
CA PRO A 305 -3.72 8.29 -5.91
C PRO A 305 -2.80 7.08 -6.08
N THR A 306 -2.64 6.33 -5.00
CA THR A 306 -1.93 5.06 -5.06
C THR A 306 -2.94 3.92 -5.01
N ALA A 307 -2.88 3.03 -5.96
CA ALA A 307 -3.72 1.84 -6.00
C ALA A 307 -2.87 0.62 -5.67
N MET A 308 -3.07 0.10 -4.47
CA MET A 308 -2.51 -1.19 -4.07
C MET A 308 -3.48 -2.29 -4.43
N GLY A 309 -2.99 -3.33 -5.05
CA GLY A 309 -3.83 -4.48 -5.39
C GLY A 309 -3.03 -5.64 -5.96
N LEU A 310 -3.71 -6.49 -6.66
CA LEU A 310 -3.17 -7.75 -7.18
C LEU A 310 -3.34 -7.82 -8.69
N ALA A 311 -2.23 -7.95 -9.41
CA ALA A 311 -2.24 -8.34 -10.82
C ALA A 311 -2.15 -9.87 -10.94
N VAL A 312 -2.84 -10.44 -11.91
CA VAL A 312 -2.91 -11.89 -12.15
C VAL A 312 -1.92 -12.26 -13.23
N ASN A 313 -0.96 -13.12 -12.89
CA ASN A 313 0.01 -13.62 -13.86
C ASN A 313 -0.69 -14.38 -14.99
N LYS A 314 -0.35 -14.09 -16.22
CA LYS A 314 -0.96 -14.68 -17.43
C LYS A 314 -0.65 -16.19 -17.56
N ASP A 315 0.44 -16.63 -16.95
CA ASP A 315 0.87 -18.02 -16.97
C ASP A 315 0.25 -18.88 -15.85
N THR A 316 -0.64 -18.31 -15.02
CA THR A 316 -1.31 -19.05 -13.95
C THR A 316 -2.19 -20.17 -14.50
N GLU A 317 -2.15 -21.33 -13.85
CA GLU A 317 -3.09 -22.44 -14.10
C GLU A 317 -4.36 -22.31 -13.20
N ASN A 318 -4.38 -21.35 -12.28
CA ASN A 318 -5.39 -21.18 -11.23
C ASN A 318 -6.39 -20.04 -11.49
N LEU A 319 -6.52 -19.57 -12.72
CA LEU A 319 -7.30 -18.36 -13.06
C LEU A 319 -8.72 -18.39 -12.52
N ASP A 320 -9.45 -19.50 -12.66
CA ASP A 320 -10.83 -19.61 -12.20
C ASP A 320 -10.94 -19.51 -10.67
N THR A 321 -9.97 -20.06 -9.94
CA THR A 321 -9.90 -19.93 -8.48
C THR A 321 -9.60 -18.48 -8.08
N ILE A 322 -8.67 -17.81 -8.75
CA ILE A 322 -8.33 -16.42 -8.48
C ILE A 322 -9.54 -15.50 -8.70
N LYS A 323 -10.31 -15.72 -9.78
CA LYS A 323 -11.54 -14.99 -10.04
C LYS A 323 -12.57 -15.19 -8.92
N LYS A 324 -12.74 -16.44 -8.44
CA LYS A 324 -13.57 -16.73 -7.26
C LYS A 324 -13.08 -15.96 -6.03
N VAL A 325 -11.78 -15.90 -5.77
CA VAL A 325 -11.21 -15.15 -4.65
C VAL A 325 -11.56 -13.67 -4.76
N PHE A 326 -11.39 -13.05 -5.92
CA PHE A 326 -11.73 -11.64 -6.12
C PHE A 326 -13.22 -11.36 -6.01
N ASP A 327 -14.08 -12.28 -6.47
CA ASP A 327 -15.52 -12.19 -6.26
C ASP A 327 -15.88 -12.17 -4.76
N LEU A 328 -15.28 -13.08 -3.96
CA LEU A 328 -15.45 -13.13 -2.49
C LEU A 328 -14.93 -11.85 -1.83
N TRP A 329 -13.72 -11.43 -2.16
CA TRP A 329 -13.09 -10.23 -1.58
C TRP A 329 -13.81 -8.93 -1.95
N SER A 330 -14.60 -8.93 -3.02
CA SER A 330 -15.47 -7.83 -3.42
C SER A 330 -16.81 -7.79 -2.68
N THR A 331 -17.00 -8.63 -1.68
CA THR A 331 -18.16 -8.62 -0.78
C THR A 331 -17.81 -7.96 0.55
N PRO A 332 -18.79 -7.36 1.28
CA PRO A 332 -18.56 -6.84 2.62
C PRO A 332 -18.03 -7.89 3.59
N GLU A 333 -18.46 -9.15 3.45
CA GLU A 333 -18.04 -10.25 4.31
C GLU A 333 -16.52 -10.44 4.35
N TYR A 334 -15.84 -10.24 3.22
CA TYR A 334 -14.38 -10.37 3.11
C TYR A 334 -13.69 -9.00 3.08
N GLY A 335 -14.22 -8.05 2.31
CA GLY A 335 -13.59 -6.75 2.15
C GLY A 335 -13.50 -5.95 3.45
N ASP A 336 -14.57 -5.98 4.29
CA ASP A 336 -14.57 -5.29 5.58
C ASP A 336 -13.49 -5.83 6.54
N VAL A 337 -13.09 -7.11 6.40
CA VAL A 337 -12.03 -7.72 7.23
C VAL A 337 -10.69 -7.01 7.02
N TYR A 338 -10.38 -6.62 5.78
CA TYR A 338 -9.18 -5.85 5.48
C TYR A 338 -9.15 -4.53 6.28
N PHE A 339 -10.26 -3.79 6.24
CA PHE A 339 -10.36 -2.46 6.82
C PHE A 339 -10.58 -2.46 8.34
N GLN A 340 -10.90 -3.59 8.96
CA GLN A 340 -10.97 -3.69 10.43
C GLN A 340 -9.61 -3.45 11.09
N SER A 341 -8.55 -3.97 10.50
CA SER A 341 -7.18 -3.79 11.00
C SER A 341 -6.42 -2.65 10.31
N ARG A 342 -6.88 -2.24 9.13
CA ARG A 342 -6.29 -1.17 8.34
C ARG A 342 -7.37 -0.21 7.85
N PRO A 343 -7.88 0.69 8.71
CA PRO A 343 -8.88 1.69 8.31
C PRO A 343 -8.40 2.50 7.11
N GLY A 344 -9.26 2.64 6.10
CA GLY A 344 -8.90 3.28 4.84
C GLY A 344 -10.08 3.47 3.91
N PHE A 345 -9.82 3.61 2.63
CA PHE A 345 -10.83 3.92 1.63
C PHE A 345 -10.96 2.75 0.63
N PRO A 346 -12.04 1.95 0.76
CA PRO A 346 -12.28 0.85 -0.15
C PRO A 346 -12.48 1.33 -1.57
N ASN A 347 -11.83 0.68 -2.52
CA ASN A 347 -12.04 0.93 -3.94
C ASN A 347 -13.24 0.16 -4.52
N ILE A 348 -13.86 -0.70 -3.74
CA ILE A 348 -15.05 -1.47 -4.14
C ILE A 348 -16.28 -0.92 -3.42
N GLU A 349 -17.35 -0.65 -4.16
CA GLU A 349 -18.62 -0.18 -3.59
C GLU A 349 -19.22 -1.19 -2.60
N GLY A 350 -19.73 -0.68 -1.49
CA GLY A 350 -20.42 -1.47 -0.47
C GLY A 350 -19.52 -2.07 0.61
N ILE A 351 -18.20 -1.94 0.49
CA ILE A 351 -17.25 -2.31 1.54
C ILE A 351 -17.11 -1.14 2.53
N ASP A 352 -17.10 -1.45 3.84
CA ASP A 352 -16.90 -0.49 4.92
C ASP A 352 -15.39 -0.29 5.16
N GLY A 353 -14.91 0.93 4.92
CA GLY A 353 -13.52 1.33 5.14
C GLY A 353 -13.12 1.50 6.61
N ASN A 354 -14.06 1.33 7.57
CA ASN A 354 -13.83 1.61 8.99
C ASN A 354 -13.29 3.04 9.23
N GLU A 355 -13.78 4.00 8.45
CA GLU A 355 -13.30 5.39 8.48
C GLU A 355 -13.37 6.02 9.87
N GLY A 356 -14.31 5.57 10.72
CA GLY A 356 -14.44 6.01 12.11
C GLY A 356 -13.25 5.65 13.00
N ALA A 357 -12.42 4.70 12.61
CA ALA A 357 -11.19 4.32 13.30
C ALA A 357 -9.93 5.02 12.75
N MET A 358 -10.06 5.79 11.67
CA MET A 358 -8.95 6.58 11.13
C MET A 358 -8.61 7.75 12.04
N ASN A 359 -7.38 8.25 11.92
CA ASN A 359 -7.04 9.54 12.52
C ASN A 359 -7.99 10.62 11.96
N PRO A 360 -8.71 11.37 12.81
CA PRO A 360 -9.79 12.27 12.38
C PRO A 360 -9.33 13.44 11.50
N ASP A 361 -8.04 13.76 11.51
CA ASP A 361 -7.49 14.81 10.65
C ASP A 361 -7.34 14.34 9.18
N ILE A 362 -7.25 13.04 8.94
CA ILE A 362 -7.14 12.48 7.57
C ILE A 362 -8.39 12.80 6.74
N PRO A 363 -9.60 12.34 7.09
CA PRO A 363 -10.79 12.63 6.30
C PRO A 363 -11.12 14.12 6.29
N LYS A 364 -10.80 14.86 7.36
CA LYS A 364 -11.01 16.30 7.42
C LYS A 364 -10.16 17.02 6.36
N ILE A 365 -8.86 16.76 6.28
CA ILE A 365 -7.98 17.38 5.30
C ILE A 365 -8.41 16.96 3.89
N TYR A 366 -8.59 15.67 3.67
CA TYR A 366 -9.00 15.16 2.37
C TYR A 366 -10.27 15.86 1.85
N ASN A 367 -11.34 15.85 2.64
CA ASN A 367 -12.62 16.43 2.23
C ASN A 367 -12.52 17.95 2.00
N GLU A 368 -11.80 18.68 2.87
CA GLU A 368 -11.61 20.12 2.71
C GLU A 368 -10.97 20.47 1.35
N TYR A 369 -9.89 19.80 0.99
CA TYR A 369 -9.17 20.11 -0.24
C TYR A 369 -9.86 19.58 -1.49
N MET A 370 -10.48 18.39 -1.42
CA MET A 370 -11.24 17.82 -2.54
C MET A 370 -12.51 18.61 -2.86
N GLU A 371 -13.29 19.04 -1.83
CA GLU A 371 -14.49 19.86 -2.02
C GLU A 371 -14.18 21.22 -2.62
N ASP A 372 -13.04 21.81 -2.26
CA ASP A 372 -12.58 23.11 -2.77
C ASP A 372 -11.87 23.01 -4.14
N GLY A 373 -11.60 21.79 -4.65
CA GLY A 373 -10.83 21.55 -5.86
C GLY A 373 -9.39 22.04 -5.77
N ARG A 374 -8.79 21.94 -4.57
CA ARG A 374 -7.42 22.33 -4.26
C ARG A 374 -6.47 21.11 -4.17
N VAL A 375 -6.50 20.25 -5.17
CA VAL A 375 -5.69 19.04 -5.26
C VAL A 375 -4.86 19.01 -6.55
#